data_c97bb147da1d8de615eb4429bdea138f
#
_entry.id   c97bb147da1d8de615eb4429bdea138f
#
_cell.length_a   1.000
_cell.length_b   1.000
_cell.length_c   1.000
_cell.angle_alpha   90.00
_cell.angle_beta   90.00
_cell.angle_gamma   90.00
#
_symmetry.space_group_name_H-M   'P 1'
#
loop_
_entity.id
_entity.type
_entity.pdbx_description
1 polymer ?
#
loop_
_entity_poly.entity_id
_entity_poly.type
_entity_poly.pdbx_seq_one_letter_code
_entity_poly.pdbx_strand_id
1 'polypeptide(L)'
;HGNMYGVKNFHDTATDAGVKPILGCEVYVVKNRFEKDKDEKAGDHLILLAKNLEGYHNLCKMVSYSFTEGFYYKPRIDKQLLEQYHEGLICCSACLGGEVPQAIMHNDMEEAERVVQWFKGVFGDDYYLELQLHPSGDPQKDADVYENQLRVNKALLELAAKFGVKYICSNDVHFILAEDAVAHDHLICLNTGRDLDDPNRMRYTFQEYLKSPEEMAALFPDHPEALATTLEIAAKCEDYKLTHAPLMPNFPPPEDFK
;
A
#
# COMPACT_ATOMS: atom_id res chain seq x y z
N HIS A 1 -5.92 3.10 2.55
CA HIS A 1 -5.83 3.85 3.80
C HIS A 1 -6.30 3.03 5.01
N GLY A 2 -5.78 1.82 5.17
CA GLY A 2 -5.98 0.99 6.36
C GLY A 2 -7.35 0.33 6.50
N ASN A 3 -8.16 0.27 5.44
CA ASN A 3 -9.47 -0.37 5.51
C ASN A 3 -9.86 -1.07 4.21
N MET A 4 -10.85 -1.95 4.31
CA MET A 4 -11.39 -2.73 3.19
C MET A 4 -12.90 -2.54 3.00
N TYR A 5 -13.47 -1.41 3.41
CA TYR A 5 -14.93 -1.19 3.42
C TYR A 5 -15.57 -1.27 2.04
N GLY A 6 -14.88 -0.80 1.01
CA GLY A 6 -15.38 -0.82 -0.36
C GLY A 6 -15.04 -2.07 -1.18
N VAL A 7 -14.31 -3.03 -0.62
CA VAL A 7 -13.67 -4.12 -1.39
C VAL A 7 -14.68 -5.03 -2.10
N LYS A 8 -15.81 -5.34 -1.46
CA LYS A 8 -16.86 -6.17 -2.06
C LYS A 8 -17.51 -5.48 -3.26
N ASN A 9 -17.83 -4.20 -3.11
CA ASN A 9 -18.41 -3.41 -4.19
C ASN A 9 -17.41 -3.23 -5.36
N PHE A 10 -16.14 -2.98 -5.03
CA PHE A 10 -15.06 -2.92 -6.03
C PHE A 10 -14.93 -4.23 -6.80
N HIS A 11 -14.89 -5.37 -6.10
CA HIS A 11 -14.80 -6.71 -6.70
C HIS A 11 -15.96 -6.96 -7.68
N ASP A 12 -17.18 -6.73 -7.24
CA ASP A 12 -18.37 -7.01 -8.06
C ASP A 12 -18.43 -6.07 -9.28
N THR A 13 -18.22 -4.79 -9.08
CA THR A 13 -18.24 -3.80 -10.17
C THR A 13 -17.15 -4.07 -11.21
N ALA A 14 -15.94 -4.41 -10.79
CA ALA A 14 -14.86 -4.74 -11.72
C ALA A 14 -15.17 -6.04 -12.50
N THR A 15 -15.68 -7.05 -11.81
CA THR A 15 -16.08 -8.32 -12.41
C THR A 15 -17.20 -8.12 -13.45
N ASP A 16 -18.22 -7.33 -13.13
CA ASP A 16 -19.34 -7.02 -14.03
C ASP A 16 -18.87 -6.21 -15.25
N ALA A 17 -17.82 -5.40 -15.09
CA ALA A 17 -17.20 -4.68 -16.18
C ALA A 17 -16.21 -5.51 -17.01
N GLY A 18 -16.00 -6.80 -16.67
CA GLY A 18 -15.03 -7.67 -17.33
C GLY A 18 -13.57 -7.35 -17.02
N VAL A 19 -13.32 -6.64 -15.93
CA VAL A 19 -11.99 -6.31 -15.43
C VAL A 19 -11.65 -7.20 -14.24
N LYS A 20 -10.46 -7.82 -14.25
CA LYS A 20 -9.99 -8.64 -13.14
C LYS A 20 -9.72 -7.78 -11.90
N PRO A 21 -10.44 -7.95 -10.79
CA PRO A 21 -10.17 -7.23 -9.55
C PRO A 21 -8.95 -7.83 -8.83
N ILE A 22 -8.00 -7.00 -8.46
CA ILE A 22 -6.92 -7.36 -7.54
C ILE A 22 -7.22 -6.67 -6.22
N LEU A 23 -7.57 -7.46 -5.20
CA LEU A 23 -7.98 -6.94 -3.91
C LEU A 23 -6.77 -6.73 -3.01
N GLY A 24 -6.71 -5.57 -2.36
CA GLY A 24 -5.61 -5.23 -1.47
C GLY A 24 -5.97 -4.16 -0.47
N CYS A 25 -5.01 -3.84 0.36
CA CYS A 25 -5.09 -2.77 1.34
C CYS A 25 -3.72 -2.14 1.56
N GLU A 26 -3.67 -0.82 1.60
CA GLU A 26 -2.56 -0.12 2.23
C GLU A 26 -2.73 -0.26 3.75
N VAL A 27 -1.76 -0.86 4.41
CA VAL A 27 -1.74 -1.02 5.86
C VAL A 27 -0.66 -0.13 6.48
N TYR A 28 -0.78 0.15 7.78
CA TYR A 28 0.16 0.98 8.53
C TYR A 28 0.91 0.10 9.54
N VAL A 29 2.21 -0.06 9.32
CA VAL A 29 3.07 -0.94 10.12
C VAL A 29 3.76 -0.15 11.21
N VAL A 30 3.69 -0.62 12.44
CA VAL A 30 4.40 -0.06 13.60
C VAL A 30 5.23 -1.15 14.28
N LYS A 31 6.12 -0.78 15.17
CA LYS A 31 6.94 -1.75 15.93
C LYS A 31 6.10 -2.66 16.80
N ASN A 32 5.11 -2.09 17.48
CA ASN A 32 4.20 -2.83 18.36
C ASN A 32 2.81 -2.20 18.32
N ARG A 33 1.82 -2.89 17.77
CA ARG A 33 0.46 -2.40 17.60
C ARG A 33 -0.27 -2.07 18.91
N PHE A 34 0.15 -2.66 20.01
CA PHE A 34 -0.46 -2.41 21.33
C PHE A 34 0.04 -1.13 21.99
N GLU A 35 1.21 -0.65 21.60
CA GLU A 35 1.76 0.60 22.13
C GLU A 35 1.13 1.81 21.45
N LYS A 36 0.85 2.84 22.25
CA LYS A 36 0.24 4.09 21.79
C LYS A 36 1.27 5.22 21.86
N ASP A 37 2.38 5.03 21.16
CA ASP A 37 3.42 6.04 21.06
C ASP A 37 2.99 7.15 20.11
N LYS A 38 3.16 8.40 20.53
CA LYS A 38 2.83 9.58 19.73
C LYS A 38 3.76 9.75 18.52
N ASP A 39 4.98 9.23 18.63
CA ASP A 39 5.97 9.29 17.54
C ASP A 39 5.74 8.23 16.47
N GLU A 40 5.06 7.13 16.81
CA GLU A 40 4.69 6.03 15.89
C GLU A 40 3.20 6.02 15.51
N LYS A 41 2.47 7.10 15.74
CA LYS A 41 1.01 7.15 15.49
C LYS A 41 0.61 6.94 14.03
N ALA A 42 1.47 7.30 13.09
CA ALA A 42 1.19 7.20 11.66
C ALA A 42 1.37 5.77 11.11
N GLY A 43 2.42 5.06 11.57
CA GLY A 43 2.87 3.81 10.99
C GLY A 43 3.51 3.97 9.61
N ASP A 44 4.33 3.01 9.21
CA ASP A 44 4.91 2.94 7.88
C ASP A 44 3.92 2.32 6.90
N HIS A 45 3.81 2.88 5.69
CA HIS A 45 2.93 2.39 4.67
C HIS A 45 3.42 1.07 4.07
N LEU A 46 2.52 0.14 3.84
CA LEU A 46 2.81 -1.13 3.19
C LEU A 46 1.60 -1.55 2.34
N ILE A 47 1.85 -2.02 1.12
CA ILE A 47 0.79 -2.51 0.24
C ILE A 47 0.73 -4.03 0.33
N LEU A 48 -0.46 -4.56 0.64
CA LEU A 48 -0.74 -5.99 0.62
C LEU A 48 -1.82 -6.28 -0.40
N LEU A 49 -1.55 -7.24 -1.30
CA LEU A 49 -2.50 -7.69 -2.32
C LEU A 49 -2.86 -9.16 -2.06
N ALA A 50 -4.14 -9.48 -2.11
CA ALA A 50 -4.62 -10.86 -1.93
C ALA A 50 -4.44 -11.65 -3.23
N LYS A 51 -3.51 -12.58 -3.23
CA LYS A 51 -3.20 -13.46 -4.36
C LYS A 51 -4.30 -14.48 -4.63
N ASN A 52 -4.96 -14.93 -3.56
CA ASN A 52 -6.03 -15.92 -3.59
C ASN A 52 -7.01 -15.69 -2.43
N LEU A 53 -8.02 -16.55 -2.31
CA LEU A 53 -9.05 -16.45 -1.27
C LEU A 53 -8.48 -16.58 0.15
N GLU A 54 -7.43 -17.38 0.35
CA GLU A 54 -6.74 -17.48 1.64
C GLU A 54 -6.09 -16.15 2.01
N GLY A 55 -5.34 -15.56 1.07
CA GLY A 55 -4.75 -14.23 1.26
C GLY A 55 -5.80 -13.16 1.55
N TYR A 56 -6.95 -13.20 0.87
CA TYR A 56 -8.07 -12.30 1.18
C TYR A 56 -8.55 -12.45 2.63
N HIS A 57 -8.75 -13.69 3.10
CA HIS A 57 -9.16 -13.93 4.49
C HIS A 57 -8.08 -13.50 5.50
N ASN A 58 -6.80 -13.72 5.19
CA ASN A 58 -5.68 -13.29 6.03
C ASN A 58 -5.60 -11.77 6.09
N LEU A 59 -5.78 -11.08 4.96
CA LEU A 59 -5.86 -9.63 4.91
C LEU A 59 -7.04 -9.08 5.73
N CYS A 60 -8.21 -9.69 5.62
CA CYS A 60 -9.37 -9.33 6.45
C CYS A 60 -9.09 -9.45 7.95
N LYS A 61 -8.40 -10.53 8.38
CA LYS A 61 -8.00 -10.70 9.78
C LYS A 61 -7.03 -9.61 10.23
N MET A 62 -5.97 -9.35 9.46
CA MET A 62 -5.00 -8.30 9.80
C MET A 62 -5.66 -6.92 9.89
N VAL A 63 -6.50 -6.57 8.92
CA VAL A 63 -7.25 -5.29 8.96
C VAL A 63 -8.19 -5.26 10.17
N SER A 64 -8.85 -6.36 10.51
CA SER A 64 -9.69 -6.41 11.72
C SER A 64 -8.88 -6.20 13.00
N TYR A 65 -7.72 -6.85 13.15
CA TYR A 65 -6.84 -6.63 14.29
C TYR A 65 -6.28 -5.21 14.34
N SER A 66 -6.04 -4.57 13.20
CA SER A 66 -5.59 -3.19 13.17
C SER A 66 -6.61 -2.23 13.81
N PHE A 67 -7.91 -2.54 13.70
CA PHE A 67 -8.99 -1.77 14.34
C PHE A 67 -9.25 -2.17 15.79
N THR A 68 -9.20 -3.47 16.11
CA THR A 68 -9.58 -3.96 17.45
C THR A 68 -8.42 -3.88 18.47
N GLU A 69 -7.17 -4.02 18.00
CA GLU A 69 -5.99 -4.04 18.85
C GLU A 69 -5.05 -2.86 18.59
N GLY A 70 -4.83 -2.53 17.31
CA GLY A 70 -3.80 -1.59 16.87
C GLY A 70 -4.26 -0.15 16.70
N PHE A 71 -5.54 0.17 16.89
CA PHE A 71 -6.06 1.50 16.57
C PHE A 71 -5.51 2.58 17.52
N TYR A 72 -4.76 3.51 16.91
CA TYR A 72 -4.31 4.74 17.55
C TYR A 72 -4.10 5.81 16.48
N TYR A 73 -5.06 6.73 16.34
CA TYR A 73 -5.25 7.66 15.22
C TYR A 73 -5.51 6.98 13.88
N LYS A 74 -4.81 5.89 13.58
CA LYS A 74 -4.99 5.04 12.39
C LYS A 74 -5.06 3.57 12.79
N PRO A 75 -5.65 2.70 11.96
CA PRO A 75 -5.60 1.25 12.16
C PRO A 75 -4.18 0.74 11.85
N ARG A 76 -3.47 0.22 12.84
CA ARG A 76 -2.06 -0.17 12.71
C ARG A 76 -1.87 -1.67 12.93
N ILE A 77 -0.96 -2.24 12.18
CA ILE A 77 -0.48 -3.62 12.35
C ILE A 77 1.00 -3.61 12.75
N ASP A 78 1.54 -4.78 13.04
CA ASP A 78 2.97 -4.97 13.28
C ASP A 78 3.52 -6.20 12.54
N LYS A 79 4.84 -6.38 12.59
CA LYS A 79 5.53 -7.50 11.94
C LYS A 79 5.06 -8.86 12.44
N GLN A 80 4.59 -8.96 13.69
CA GLN A 80 4.03 -10.20 14.23
C GLN A 80 2.78 -10.66 13.47
N LEU A 81 1.86 -9.72 13.15
CA LEU A 81 0.69 -10.06 12.34
C LEU A 81 1.06 -10.42 10.91
N LEU A 82 2.05 -9.73 10.32
CA LEU A 82 2.55 -10.07 9.00
C LEU A 82 3.12 -11.49 8.95
N GLU A 83 3.96 -11.87 9.91
CA GLU A 83 4.49 -13.24 10.02
C GLU A 83 3.39 -14.29 10.15
N GLN A 84 2.34 -13.99 10.91
CA GLN A 84 1.24 -14.91 11.17
C GLN A 84 0.28 -15.09 9.99
N TYR A 85 0.07 -14.03 9.19
CA TYR A 85 -1.00 -13.99 8.17
C TYR A 85 -0.50 -13.64 6.77
N HIS A 86 0.78 -13.85 6.44
CA HIS A 86 1.35 -13.53 5.12
C HIS A 86 0.93 -14.48 4.01
N GLU A 87 0.48 -15.69 4.33
CA GLU A 87 0.12 -16.70 3.33
C GLU A 87 -0.95 -16.19 2.35
N GLY A 88 -0.70 -16.40 1.06
CA GLY A 88 -1.59 -15.94 0.00
C GLY A 88 -1.57 -14.44 -0.27
N LEU A 89 -0.58 -13.70 0.29
CA LEU A 89 -0.42 -12.27 0.07
C LEU A 89 0.82 -11.96 -0.77
N ILE A 90 0.70 -10.93 -1.58
CA ILE A 90 1.81 -10.21 -2.22
C ILE A 90 2.03 -8.93 -1.43
N CYS A 91 3.29 -8.58 -1.19
CA CYS A 91 3.71 -7.41 -0.43
C CYS A 91 4.52 -6.47 -1.30
N CYS A 92 4.20 -5.17 -1.29
CA CYS A 92 4.95 -4.13 -2.00
C CYS A 92 5.34 -3.02 -1.03
N SER A 93 6.51 -2.39 -1.27
CA SER A 93 7.17 -1.46 -0.33
C SER A 93 6.48 -0.10 -0.17
N ALA A 94 5.39 0.14 -0.88
CA ALA A 94 4.59 1.37 -0.88
C ALA A 94 5.35 2.64 -1.36
N CYS A 95 4.83 3.81 -0.96
CA CYS A 95 5.31 5.13 -1.34
C CYS A 95 6.46 5.62 -0.45
N LEU A 96 6.79 6.92 -0.49
CA LEU A 96 7.79 7.52 0.41
C LEU A 96 7.47 7.31 1.90
N GLY A 97 6.21 7.03 2.25
CA GLY A 97 5.79 6.70 3.61
C GLY A 97 6.07 5.24 4.04
N GLY A 98 6.65 4.41 3.19
CA GLY A 98 7.00 3.01 3.51
C GLY A 98 8.27 2.89 4.34
N GLU A 99 8.44 1.79 5.08
CA GLU A 99 9.56 1.57 6.02
C GLU A 99 10.92 1.63 5.29
N VAL A 100 11.06 1.00 4.12
CA VAL A 100 12.31 1.04 3.33
C VAL A 100 12.60 2.44 2.79
N PRO A 101 11.65 3.14 2.12
CA PRO A 101 11.84 4.53 1.72
C PRO A 101 12.18 5.47 2.86
N GLN A 102 11.54 5.32 4.03
CA GLN A 102 11.82 6.14 5.22
C GLN A 102 13.26 5.94 5.72
N ALA A 103 13.75 4.71 5.82
CA ALA A 103 15.13 4.43 6.18
C ALA A 103 16.11 5.09 5.20
N ILE A 104 15.85 5.01 3.89
CA ILE A 104 16.67 5.66 2.85
C ILE A 104 16.65 7.19 3.03
N MET A 105 15.48 7.78 3.28
CA MET A 105 15.34 9.23 3.47
C MET A 105 16.08 9.73 4.71
N HIS A 106 16.16 8.93 5.76
CA HIS A 106 16.95 9.21 6.96
C HIS A 106 18.45 8.87 6.81
N ASN A 107 18.91 8.46 5.60
CA ASN A 107 20.28 8.02 5.32
C ASN A 107 20.73 6.78 6.12
N ASP A 108 19.80 5.96 6.55
CA ASP A 108 20.06 4.69 7.24
C ASP A 108 19.93 3.51 6.25
N MET A 109 20.97 3.33 5.44
CA MET A 109 21.01 2.23 4.47
C MET A 109 21.13 0.86 5.14
N GLU A 110 21.72 0.76 6.32
CA GLU A 110 21.81 -0.50 7.07
C GLU A 110 20.42 -0.94 7.52
N GLU A 111 19.60 0.00 7.98
CA GLU A 111 18.20 -0.27 8.30
C GLU A 111 17.40 -0.66 7.05
N ALA A 112 17.54 0.09 5.94
CA ALA A 112 16.87 -0.23 4.69
C ALA A 112 17.18 -1.65 4.23
N GLU A 113 18.44 -2.10 4.31
CA GLU A 113 18.87 -3.46 4.00
C GLU A 113 18.23 -4.51 4.91
N ARG A 114 18.21 -4.26 6.24
CA ARG A 114 17.58 -5.15 7.21
C ARG A 114 16.09 -5.33 6.95
N VAL A 115 15.41 -4.23 6.64
CA VAL A 115 13.98 -4.23 6.35
C VAL A 115 13.68 -5.01 5.07
N VAL A 116 14.43 -4.78 3.97
CA VAL A 116 14.28 -5.54 2.72
C VAL A 116 14.52 -7.04 2.96
N GLN A 117 15.56 -7.41 3.72
CA GLN A 117 15.84 -8.81 4.03
C GLN A 117 14.72 -9.45 4.84
N TRP A 118 14.16 -8.72 5.80
CA TRP A 118 13.05 -9.20 6.61
C TRP A 118 11.80 -9.48 5.75
N PHE A 119 11.38 -8.51 4.94
CA PHE A 119 10.22 -8.69 4.06
C PHE A 119 10.43 -9.81 3.05
N LYS A 120 11.63 -9.89 2.45
CA LYS A 120 11.98 -11.00 1.56
C LYS A 120 11.97 -12.35 2.29
N GLY A 121 12.40 -12.38 3.55
CA GLY A 121 12.36 -13.59 4.39
C GLY A 121 10.93 -14.08 4.64
N VAL A 122 9.97 -13.17 4.82
CA VAL A 122 8.56 -13.49 5.09
C VAL A 122 7.80 -13.81 3.79
N PHE A 123 7.92 -12.97 2.76
CA PHE A 123 7.10 -13.07 1.54
C PHE A 123 7.81 -13.76 0.37
N GLY A 124 9.11 -14.03 0.48
CA GLY A 124 9.87 -14.70 -0.59
C GLY A 124 9.80 -13.95 -1.92
N ASP A 125 9.35 -14.64 -2.98
CA ASP A 125 9.19 -14.10 -4.33
C ASP A 125 7.88 -13.29 -4.51
N ASP A 126 7.09 -13.14 -3.47
CA ASP A 126 5.91 -12.28 -3.43
C ASP A 126 6.19 -10.91 -2.76
N TYR A 127 7.47 -10.58 -2.51
CA TYR A 127 7.89 -9.24 -2.10
C TYR A 127 8.43 -8.43 -3.27
N TYR A 128 7.95 -7.19 -3.41
CA TYR A 128 8.33 -6.26 -4.48
C TYR A 128 8.67 -4.88 -3.93
N LEU A 129 9.68 -4.24 -4.51
CA LEU A 129 9.97 -2.82 -4.27
C LEU A 129 9.18 -1.96 -5.26
N GLU A 130 8.73 -0.77 -4.82
CA GLU A 130 7.95 0.14 -5.66
C GLU A 130 8.74 1.38 -6.03
N LEU A 131 8.86 1.65 -7.33
CA LEU A 131 9.37 2.90 -7.87
C LEU A 131 8.20 3.82 -8.17
N GLN A 132 8.27 5.06 -7.71
CA GLN A 132 7.25 6.09 -7.95
C GLN A 132 7.90 7.39 -8.42
N LEU A 133 7.23 8.10 -9.32
CA LEU A 133 7.67 9.41 -9.81
C LEU A 133 6.47 10.32 -10.03
N HIS A 134 6.48 11.47 -9.36
CA HIS A 134 5.42 12.47 -9.45
C HIS A 134 5.98 13.85 -9.81
N PRO A 135 6.53 14.05 -11.03
CA PRO A 135 7.03 15.34 -11.46
C PRO A 135 5.87 16.31 -11.67
N SER A 136 5.77 17.34 -10.85
CA SER A 136 4.67 18.32 -10.93
C SER A 136 5.00 19.52 -11.82
N GLY A 137 6.28 19.77 -12.04
CA GLY A 137 6.76 20.99 -12.68
C GLY A 137 6.69 22.26 -11.78
N ASP A 138 6.28 22.09 -10.53
CA ASP A 138 6.32 23.12 -9.48
C ASP A 138 7.56 22.88 -8.61
N PRO A 139 8.56 23.78 -8.63
CA PRO A 139 9.83 23.55 -7.91
C PRO A 139 9.67 23.26 -6.42
N GLN A 140 8.67 23.83 -5.76
CA GLN A 140 8.45 23.60 -4.32
C GLN A 140 7.87 22.19 -4.08
N LYS A 141 6.90 21.77 -4.87
CA LYS A 141 6.32 20.42 -4.76
C LYS A 141 7.33 19.35 -5.17
N ASP A 142 8.11 19.63 -6.22
CA ASP A 142 9.13 18.71 -6.72
C ASP A 142 10.26 18.52 -5.70
N ALA A 143 10.68 19.57 -4.98
CA ALA A 143 11.68 19.45 -3.91
C ALA A 143 11.22 18.54 -2.76
N ASP A 144 9.95 18.61 -2.40
CA ASP A 144 9.40 17.82 -1.28
C ASP A 144 9.11 16.35 -1.65
N VAL A 145 8.74 16.07 -2.90
CA VAL A 145 8.29 14.74 -3.33
C VAL A 145 9.19 14.16 -4.43
N TYR A 146 9.24 14.79 -5.60
CA TYR A 146 9.90 14.23 -6.77
C TYR A 146 11.41 14.01 -6.59
N GLU A 147 12.12 14.97 -5.99
CA GLU A 147 13.55 14.83 -5.71
C GLU A 147 13.83 13.71 -4.69
N ASN A 148 12.96 13.56 -3.69
CA ASN A 148 13.05 12.45 -2.76
C ASN A 148 12.77 11.11 -3.44
N GLN A 149 11.80 11.05 -4.34
CA GLN A 149 11.50 9.85 -5.13
C GLN A 149 12.69 9.46 -6.01
N LEU A 150 13.36 10.40 -6.67
CA LEU A 150 14.57 10.10 -7.45
C LEU A 150 15.67 9.49 -6.60
N ARG A 151 15.91 10.05 -5.41
CA ARG A 151 16.90 9.53 -4.46
C ARG A 151 16.54 8.13 -3.96
N VAL A 152 15.29 7.95 -3.56
CA VAL A 152 14.78 6.67 -3.06
C VAL A 152 14.81 5.62 -4.14
N ASN A 153 14.33 5.91 -5.35
CA ASN A 153 14.31 4.96 -6.47
C ASN A 153 15.71 4.45 -6.80
N LYS A 154 16.71 5.33 -6.79
CA LYS A 154 18.11 4.92 -7.00
C LYS A 154 18.56 3.89 -5.96
N ALA A 155 18.30 4.14 -4.69
CA ALA A 155 18.66 3.23 -3.61
C ALA A 155 17.85 1.92 -3.67
N LEU A 156 16.55 1.98 -4.01
CA LEU A 156 15.71 0.80 -4.18
C LEU A 156 16.22 -0.12 -5.31
N LEU A 157 16.70 0.44 -6.42
CA LEU A 157 17.31 -0.34 -7.51
C LEU A 157 18.60 -1.04 -7.06
N GLU A 158 19.43 -0.37 -6.25
CA GLU A 158 20.64 -0.96 -5.66
C GLU A 158 20.28 -2.12 -4.71
N LEU A 159 19.25 -1.93 -3.86
CA LEU A 159 18.73 -2.96 -2.95
C LEU A 159 18.09 -4.12 -3.72
N ALA A 160 17.33 -3.83 -4.77
CA ALA A 160 16.73 -4.84 -5.65
C ALA A 160 17.81 -5.76 -6.24
N ALA A 161 18.86 -5.17 -6.78
CA ALA A 161 19.99 -5.92 -7.35
C ALA A 161 20.75 -6.72 -6.28
N LYS A 162 21.00 -6.10 -5.12
CA LYS A 162 21.77 -6.72 -4.01
C LYS A 162 21.07 -7.94 -3.44
N PHE A 163 19.74 -7.86 -3.23
CA PHE A 163 18.96 -8.90 -2.56
C PHE A 163 18.16 -9.78 -3.52
N GLY A 164 18.23 -9.53 -4.83
CA GLY A 164 17.45 -10.26 -5.83
C GLY A 164 15.94 -10.11 -5.61
N VAL A 165 15.50 -8.89 -5.27
CA VAL A 165 14.09 -8.54 -5.13
C VAL A 165 13.62 -7.87 -6.42
N LYS A 166 12.48 -8.29 -6.95
CA LYS A 166 11.87 -7.64 -8.11
C LYS A 166 11.27 -6.29 -7.73
N TYR A 167 11.08 -5.42 -8.70
CA TYR A 167 10.49 -4.12 -8.49
C TYR A 167 9.44 -3.79 -9.55
N ILE A 168 8.53 -2.90 -9.20
CA ILE A 168 7.43 -2.42 -10.03
C ILE A 168 7.46 -0.89 -10.11
N CYS A 169 6.78 -0.34 -11.09
CA CYS A 169 6.39 1.07 -11.12
C CYS A 169 4.94 1.20 -10.70
N SER A 170 4.65 2.11 -9.78
CA SER A 170 3.30 2.45 -9.34
C SER A 170 3.10 3.96 -9.29
N ASN A 171 1.86 4.43 -9.19
CA ASN A 171 1.54 5.86 -9.22
C ASN A 171 0.82 6.35 -7.97
N ASP A 172 0.74 5.55 -6.91
CA ASP A 172 0.10 5.95 -5.64
C ASP A 172 -1.26 6.68 -5.88
N VAL A 173 -2.15 6.06 -6.66
CA VAL A 173 -3.36 6.68 -7.19
C VAL A 173 -4.31 7.08 -6.07
N HIS A 174 -4.68 8.37 -6.02
CA HIS A 174 -5.60 8.95 -5.06
C HIS A 174 -6.89 9.49 -5.69
N PHE A 175 -6.89 9.70 -7.00
CA PHE A 175 -8.05 10.16 -7.77
C PHE A 175 -7.96 9.62 -9.22
N ILE A 176 -9.08 9.65 -9.94
CA ILE A 176 -9.17 8.96 -11.24
C ILE A 176 -8.64 9.83 -12.37
N LEU A 177 -9.15 11.04 -12.52
CA LEU A 177 -8.80 11.93 -13.62
C LEU A 177 -7.84 13.02 -13.15
N ALA A 178 -6.94 13.47 -14.00
CA ALA A 178 -6.01 14.56 -13.68
C ALA A 178 -6.73 15.84 -13.21
N GLU A 179 -7.90 16.13 -13.76
CA GLU A 179 -8.75 17.26 -13.38
C GLU A 179 -9.36 17.15 -11.98
N ASP A 180 -9.43 15.93 -11.40
CA ASP A 180 -9.93 15.71 -10.05
C ASP A 180 -8.94 16.21 -8.96
N ALA A 181 -7.70 16.53 -9.33
CA ALA A 181 -6.66 16.96 -8.42
C ALA A 181 -7.08 18.17 -7.55
N VAL A 182 -7.80 19.14 -8.13
CA VAL A 182 -8.28 20.33 -7.41
C VAL A 182 -9.35 19.94 -6.39
N ALA A 183 -10.28 19.06 -6.75
CA ALA A 183 -11.32 18.58 -5.85
C ALA A 183 -10.70 17.76 -4.70
N HIS A 184 -9.71 16.92 -5.00
CA HIS A 184 -8.96 16.16 -4.02
C HIS A 184 -8.21 17.07 -3.02
N ASP A 185 -7.57 18.15 -3.50
CA ASP A 185 -6.87 19.12 -2.64
C ASP A 185 -7.82 19.82 -1.65
N HIS A 186 -9.05 20.15 -2.08
CA HIS A 186 -10.09 20.67 -1.19
C HIS A 186 -10.53 19.63 -0.15
N LEU A 187 -10.65 18.36 -0.57
CA LEU A 187 -11.02 17.27 0.33
C LEU A 187 -9.96 17.06 1.42
N ILE A 188 -8.67 17.18 1.07
CA ILE A 188 -7.57 17.13 2.07
C ILE A 188 -7.71 18.27 3.08
N CYS A 189 -7.98 19.48 2.64
CA CYS A 189 -8.21 20.62 3.54
C CYS A 189 -9.38 20.35 4.50
N LEU A 190 -10.50 19.83 3.98
CA LEU A 190 -11.65 19.47 4.80
C LEU A 190 -11.30 18.42 5.86
N ASN A 191 -10.59 17.35 5.47
CA ASN A 191 -10.23 16.24 6.35
C ASN A 191 -9.19 16.62 7.42
N THR A 192 -8.29 17.56 7.10
CA THR A 192 -7.23 18.00 8.00
C THR A 192 -7.58 19.23 8.81
N GLY A 193 -8.73 19.88 8.52
CA GLY A 193 -9.15 21.13 9.16
C GLY A 193 -8.21 22.28 8.84
N ARG A 194 -7.66 22.34 7.63
CA ARG A 194 -6.75 23.37 7.16
C ARG A 194 -7.36 24.19 6.04
N ASP A 195 -6.96 25.45 5.93
CA ASP A 195 -7.35 26.33 4.83
C ASP A 195 -6.45 26.12 3.61
N LEU A 196 -6.95 26.43 2.42
CA LEU A 196 -6.21 26.26 1.15
C LEU A 196 -4.92 27.10 1.07
N ASP A 197 -4.90 28.24 1.71
CA ASP A 197 -3.78 29.18 1.78
C ASP A 197 -2.80 28.90 2.92
N ASP A 198 -3.07 27.92 3.80
CA ASP A 198 -2.15 27.52 4.86
C ASP A 198 -0.84 26.97 4.23
N PRO A 199 0.32 27.61 4.46
CA PRO A 199 1.59 27.17 3.89
C PRO A 199 2.06 25.81 4.43
N ASN A 200 1.58 25.41 5.62
CA ASN A 200 2.01 24.19 6.30
C ASN A 200 1.02 23.03 6.15
N ARG A 201 0.04 23.13 5.24
CA ARG A 201 -0.90 22.06 5.01
C ARG A 201 -0.29 20.94 4.16
N MET A 202 -0.83 19.74 4.27
CA MET A 202 -0.55 18.62 3.37
C MET A 202 -0.96 18.96 1.94
N ARG A 203 -0.09 18.70 0.99
CA ARG A 203 -0.34 18.85 -0.46
C ARG A 203 0.17 17.65 -1.21
N TYR A 204 -0.56 17.28 -2.26
CA TYR A 204 -0.10 16.32 -3.27
C TYR A 204 0.50 17.05 -4.47
N THR A 205 1.15 16.29 -5.35
CA THR A 205 1.80 16.85 -6.55
C THR A 205 0.81 17.11 -7.69
N PHE A 206 -0.43 16.58 -7.58
CA PHE A 206 -1.44 16.52 -8.62
C PHE A 206 -1.13 15.50 -9.73
N GLN A 207 -0.14 14.64 -9.48
CA GLN A 207 0.26 13.57 -10.39
C GLN A 207 -0.30 12.19 -9.98
N GLU A 208 -0.99 12.11 -8.85
CA GLU A 208 -1.49 10.87 -8.24
C GLU A 208 -2.84 10.42 -8.85
N TYR A 209 -3.04 10.67 -10.16
CA TYR A 209 -4.21 10.18 -10.91
C TYR A 209 -3.96 8.82 -11.58
N LEU A 210 -5.03 8.16 -12.02
CA LEU A 210 -4.94 6.88 -12.72
C LEU A 210 -4.39 7.10 -14.14
N LYS A 211 -3.08 6.95 -14.27
CA LYS A 211 -2.36 7.09 -15.53
C LYS A 211 -2.59 5.90 -16.47
N SER A 212 -2.58 6.17 -17.77
CA SER A 212 -2.56 5.12 -18.78
C SER A 212 -1.24 4.34 -18.79
N PRO A 213 -1.20 3.13 -19.39
CA PRO A 213 0.06 2.40 -19.58
C PRO A 213 1.13 3.20 -20.33
N GLU A 214 0.71 4.02 -21.31
CA GLU A 214 1.61 4.86 -22.09
C GLU A 214 2.20 6.00 -21.26
N GLU A 215 1.38 6.63 -20.41
CA GLU A 215 1.85 7.66 -19.46
C GLU A 215 2.83 7.07 -18.44
N MET A 216 2.53 5.89 -17.91
CA MET A 216 3.45 5.19 -17.00
C MET A 216 4.75 4.80 -17.70
N ALA A 217 4.71 4.32 -18.94
CA ALA A 217 5.92 4.01 -19.73
C ALA A 217 6.75 5.27 -20.00
N ALA A 218 6.12 6.42 -20.24
CA ALA A 218 6.81 7.68 -20.43
C ALA A 218 7.50 8.20 -19.15
N LEU A 219 6.97 7.88 -17.96
CA LEU A 219 7.60 8.21 -16.68
C LEU A 219 8.81 7.34 -16.36
N PHE A 220 8.81 6.08 -16.80
CA PHE A 220 9.84 5.09 -16.49
C PHE A 220 10.48 4.51 -17.76
N PRO A 221 11.04 5.34 -18.67
CA PRO A 221 11.56 4.87 -19.97
C PRO A 221 12.73 3.91 -19.81
N ASP A 222 13.50 4.03 -18.74
CA ASP A 222 14.68 3.21 -18.46
C ASP A 222 14.36 1.92 -17.69
N HIS A 223 13.09 1.70 -17.31
CA HIS A 223 12.65 0.58 -16.48
C HIS A 223 11.42 -0.16 -17.05
N PRO A 224 11.45 -0.61 -18.33
CA PRO A 224 10.34 -1.35 -18.93
C PRO A 224 10.04 -2.67 -18.20
N GLU A 225 11.05 -3.28 -17.57
CA GLU A 225 10.91 -4.49 -16.76
C GLU A 225 10.04 -4.25 -15.51
N ALA A 226 10.10 -3.06 -14.90
CA ALA A 226 9.27 -2.72 -13.75
C ALA A 226 7.78 -2.66 -14.12
N LEU A 227 7.47 -2.18 -15.32
CA LEU A 227 6.10 -2.20 -15.86
C LEU A 227 5.67 -3.63 -16.19
N ALA A 228 6.56 -4.45 -16.79
CA ALA A 228 6.27 -5.86 -17.07
C ALA A 228 6.02 -6.67 -15.78
N THR A 229 6.72 -6.35 -14.69
CA THR A 229 6.54 -6.99 -13.38
C THR A 229 5.14 -6.76 -12.80
N THR A 230 4.47 -5.65 -13.12
CA THR A 230 3.06 -5.44 -12.71
C THR A 230 2.13 -6.47 -13.32
N LEU A 231 2.38 -6.89 -14.56
CA LEU A 231 1.62 -7.96 -15.22
C LEU A 231 1.92 -9.34 -14.59
N GLU A 232 3.13 -9.57 -14.12
CA GLU A 232 3.46 -10.77 -13.34
C GLU A 232 2.65 -10.83 -12.05
N ILE A 233 2.56 -9.73 -11.31
CA ILE A 233 1.71 -9.65 -10.10
C ILE A 233 0.25 -9.94 -10.45
N ALA A 234 -0.27 -9.32 -11.50
CA ALA A 234 -1.64 -9.57 -11.95
C ALA A 234 -1.88 -11.04 -12.33
N ALA A 235 -0.89 -11.70 -12.95
CA ALA A 235 -0.96 -13.12 -13.29
C ALA A 235 -0.89 -14.04 -12.06
N LYS A 236 -0.17 -13.65 -11.00
CA LYS A 236 -0.13 -14.39 -9.73
C LYS A 236 -1.45 -14.36 -8.96
N CYS A 237 -2.25 -13.32 -9.14
CA CYS A 237 -3.55 -13.22 -8.48
C CYS A 237 -4.56 -14.15 -9.17
N GLU A 238 -5.23 -14.99 -8.40
CA GLU A 238 -6.26 -15.89 -8.87
C GLU A 238 -7.61 -15.18 -9.02
N ASP A 239 -8.48 -15.72 -9.85
CA ASP A 239 -9.89 -15.33 -9.86
C ASP A 239 -10.63 -16.09 -8.76
N TYR A 240 -11.14 -15.40 -7.76
CA TYR A 240 -11.91 -16.00 -6.67
C TYR A 240 -13.18 -15.21 -6.38
N LYS A 241 -14.18 -15.92 -5.84
CA LYS A 241 -15.48 -15.32 -5.52
C LYS A 241 -15.55 -14.94 -4.05
N LEU A 242 -16.04 -13.74 -3.77
CA LEU A 242 -16.33 -13.29 -2.39
C LEU A 242 -17.74 -13.70 -1.91
N THR A 243 -18.59 -14.15 -2.83
CA THR A 243 -19.95 -14.62 -2.53
C THR A 243 -19.95 -16.12 -2.25
N HIS A 244 -20.60 -16.52 -1.19
CA HIS A 244 -20.82 -17.90 -0.82
C HIS A 244 -22.31 -18.13 -0.46
N ALA A 245 -22.73 -19.38 -0.30
CA ALA A 245 -24.04 -19.69 0.22
C ALA A 245 -24.26 -19.07 1.62
N PRO A 246 -25.50 -18.69 1.97
CA PRO A 246 -25.78 -18.16 3.29
C PRO A 246 -25.25 -19.07 4.40
N LEU A 247 -24.46 -18.51 5.31
CA LEU A 247 -23.94 -19.22 6.47
C LEU A 247 -24.82 -18.92 7.66
N MET A 248 -25.31 -19.96 8.30
CA MET A 248 -25.98 -19.82 9.58
C MET A 248 -24.94 -19.60 10.68
N PRO A 249 -25.12 -18.57 11.54
CA PRO A 249 -24.23 -18.39 12.68
C PRO A 249 -24.23 -19.62 13.58
N ASN A 250 -23.07 -20.12 13.93
CA ASN A 250 -22.98 -21.17 14.95
C ASN A 250 -22.89 -20.48 16.31
N PHE A 251 -23.96 -20.51 17.07
CA PHE A 251 -24.01 -20.05 18.45
C PHE A 251 -23.98 -21.25 19.38
N PRO A 252 -22.85 -21.62 19.99
CA PRO A 252 -22.79 -22.65 21.01
C PRO A 252 -23.56 -22.15 22.25
N PRO A 253 -24.70 -22.78 22.63
CA PRO A 253 -25.37 -22.40 23.85
C PRO A 253 -24.46 -22.67 25.05
N PRO A 254 -24.58 -21.91 26.15
CA PRO A 254 -23.92 -22.22 27.41
C PRO A 254 -24.20 -23.66 27.85
N GLU A 255 -23.24 -24.32 28.52
CA GLU A 255 -23.35 -25.74 28.91
C GLU A 255 -24.56 -26.03 29.80
N ASP A 256 -25.02 -25.02 30.54
CA ASP A 256 -26.19 -25.06 31.43
C ASP A 256 -27.52 -24.69 30.73
N PHE A 257 -27.48 -24.34 29.45
CA PHE A 257 -28.67 -24.08 28.66
C PHE A 257 -29.28 -25.41 28.17
N LYS A 258 -30.29 -25.87 28.93
CA LYS A 258 -31.08 -27.08 28.60
C LYS A 258 -32.50 -26.72 28.24
#